data_11e7368b66a6eecc4fb990a6c3596d18
#
_entry.id   11e7368b66a6eecc4fb990a6c3596d18
#
_cell.length_a   1.000
_cell.length_b   1.000
_cell.length_c   1.000
_cell.angle_alpha   90.00
_cell.angle_beta   90.00
_cell.angle_gamma   90.00
#
_symmetry.space_group_name_H-M   'P 1'
#
loop_
_entity.id
_entity.type
_entity.pdbx_description
1 polymer ?
#
loop_
_entity_poly.entity_id
_entity_poly.type
_entity_poly.pdbx_seq_one_letter_code
_entity_poly.pdbx_strand_id
1 'polypeptide(L)'
;MHDDHFLVVEVAASWADGEDYNNWLPWNQKGSPKAHPANFAYAGSQYLLFKLFQLTGPNTPSDQALVLRLLHGIYSLTIVVLGYLLARSLAPDRPKNAASVAWILAASGFWPLLSVHQLVEMTCIPPLMMGLWALVRSERLRWQDVLLAGIGIGMATGLRYQCGIIGVALVPVLLAQRQWRALLGVGIAALSTFALVQAPDIFIWGEPFVQLRGYIDYNSTHAGNYPKGHWYQYLLTLLGLMIPPASFMLIWGAFHRGRSASAIWWRVVIPIGGFLLFHSAYINKQERFILPAVPALIVIGFIGWQMWTERS
;
A
#
# COMPACT_ATOMS: atom_id res chain seq x y z
N MET A 1 -19.61 -9.16 2.97
CA MET A 1 -18.37 -9.80 2.49
C MET A 1 -17.68 -8.81 1.58
N HIS A 2 -16.36 -8.72 1.64
CA HIS A 2 -15.60 -7.80 0.80
C HIS A 2 -15.32 -8.44 -0.56
N ASP A 3 -15.32 -7.68 -1.65
CA ASP A 3 -15.05 -8.19 -3.01
C ASP A 3 -13.76 -9.00 -3.09
N ASP A 4 -12.71 -8.61 -2.33
CA ASP A 4 -11.43 -9.30 -2.33
C ASP A 4 -11.48 -10.73 -1.76
N HIS A 5 -12.51 -11.11 -0.98
CA HIS A 5 -12.73 -12.49 -0.64
C HIS A 5 -12.96 -13.33 -1.90
N PHE A 6 -13.86 -12.89 -2.77
CA PHE A 6 -14.18 -13.56 -4.03
C PHE A 6 -13.07 -13.43 -5.07
N LEU A 7 -12.39 -12.27 -5.09
CA LEU A 7 -11.38 -11.95 -6.09
C LEU A 7 -9.96 -12.45 -5.74
N VAL A 8 -9.72 -12.90 -4.52
CA VAL A 8 -8.39 -13.35 -4.07
C VAL A 8 -8.47 -14.72 -3.44
N VAL A 9 -9.26 -14.88 -2.37
CA VAL A 9 -9.26 -16.11 -1.56
C VAL A 9 -9.91 -17.26 -2.29
N GLU A 10 -11.13 -17.08 -2.84
CA GLU A 10 -11.83 -18.12 -3.57
C GLU A 10 -11.12 -18.50 -4.87
N VAL A 11 -10.58 -17.52 -5.57
CA VAL A 11 -9.77 -17.78 -6.78
C VAL A 11 -8.56 -18.63 -6.44
N ALA A 12 -7.80 -18.25 -5.41
CA ALA A 12 -6.63 -18.98 -4.98
C ALA A 12 -6.96 -20.41 -4.51
N ALA A 13 -8.06 -20.59 -3.78
CA ALA A 13 -8.54 -21.89 -3.34
C ALA A 13 -8.92 -22.76 -4.55
N SER A 14 -9.71 -22.23 -5.51
CA SER A 14 -10.10 -22.97 -6.71
C SER A 14 -8.89 -23.42 -7.53
N TRP A 15 -7.89 -22.58 -7.69
CA TRP A 15 -6.64 -22.96 -8.36
C TRP A 15 -5.87 -24.04 -7.60
N ALA A 16 -5.91 -24.02 -6.26
CA ALA A 16 -5.28 -25.05 -5.44
C ALA A 16 -5.94 -26.42 -5.61
N ASP A 17 -7.26 -26.44 -5.83
CA ASP A 17 -8.04 -27.64 -6.10
C ASP A 17 -7.95 -28.13 -7.56
N GLY A 18 -7.20 -27.39 -8.40
CA GLY A 18 -7.04 -27.71 -9.83
C GLY A 18 -8.15 -27.17 -10.73
N GLU A 19 -9.00 -26.32 -10.17
CA GLU A 19 -10.13 -25.68 -10.84
C GLU A 19 -9.84 -24.20 -11.14
N ASP A 20 -10.73 -23.52 -11.85
CA ASP A 20 -10.69 -22.08 -12.11
C ASP A 20 -12.13 -21.57 -12.23
N TYR A 21 -12.82 -21.50 -11.11
CA TYR A 21 -14.26 -21.19 -11.06
C TYR A 21 -14.63 -19.88 -11.74
N ASN A 22 -13.71 -18.92 -11.76
CA ASN A 22 -13.93 -17.61 -12.36
C ASN A 22 -13.45 -17.50 -13.82
N ASN A 23 -12.86 -18.57 -14.38
CA ASN A 23 -12.25 -18.58 -15.73
C ASN A 23 -11.25 -17.42 -15.94
N TRP A 24 -10.36 -17.20 -14.97
CA TRP A 24 -9.36 -16.14 -15.06
C TRP A 24 -8.10 -16.57 -15.79
N LEU A 25 -7.84 -17.87 -15.83
CA LEU A 25 -6.68 -18.43 -16.51
C LEU A 25 -6.95 -18.51 -18.03
N PRO A 26 -5.99 -18.14 -18.88
CA PRO A 26 -6.20 -18.02 -20.32
C PRO A 26 -6.67 -19.33 -20.98
N TRP A 27 -6.20 -20.49 -20.49
CA TRP A 27 -6.56 -21.79 -21.03
C TRP A 27 -7.99 -22.25 -20.70
N ASN A 28 -8.65 -21.59 -19.73
CA ASN A 28 -10.03 -21.88 -19.37
C ASN A 28 -11.04 -20.92 -20.01
N GLN A 29 -10.56 -19.84 -20.62
CA GLN A 29 -11.41 -18.84 -21.28
C GLN A 29 -11.80 -19.29 -22.68
N LYS A 30 -13.08 -19.13 -23.04
CA LYS A 30 -13.58 -19.37 -24.40
C LYS A 30 -13.32 -18.14 -25.27
N GLY A 31 -12.73 -18.35 -26.45
CA GLY A 31 -12.42 -17.27 -27.41
C GLY A 31 -11.05 -16.64 -27.16
N SER A 32 -10.95 -15.32 -27.39
CA SER A 32 -9.70 -14.58 -27.14
C SER A 32 -9.54 -14.30 -25.65
N PRO A 33 -8.54 -14.87 -24.98
CA PRO A 33 -8.36 -14.68 -23.55
C PRO A 33 -8.11 -13.22 -23.20
N LYS A 34 -8.75 -12.75 -22.14
CA LYS A 34 -8.56 -11.40 -21.59
C LYS A 34 -8.08 -11.46 -20.14
N ALA A 35 -7.06 -10.67 -19.83
CA ALA A 35 -6.57 -10.60 -18.47
C ALA A 35 -7.61 -9.97 -17.56
N HIS A 36 -7.80 -10.58 -16.39
CA HIS A 36 -8.55 -9.96 -15.32
C HIS A 36 -7.76 -8.76 -14.74
N PRO A 37 -8.42 -7.64 -14.39
CA PRO A 37 -7.74 -6.45 -13.88
C PRO A 37 -7.12 -6.60 -12.48
N ALA A 38 -7.27 -7.74 -11.82
CA ALA A 38 -6.63 -8.03 -10.55
C ALA A 38 -5.21 -8.56 -10.76
N ASN A 39 -4.31 -8.19 -9.83
CA ASN A 39 -2.95 -8.68 -9.85
C ASN A 39 -2.85 -10.12 -9.32
N PHE A 40 -2.25 -11.02 -10.09
CA PHE A 40 -2.09 -12.42 -9.70
C PHE A 40 -1.02 -12.67 -8.64
N ALA A 41 -0.13 -11.71 -8.37
CA ALA A 41 0.91 -11.90 -7.36
C ALA A 41 0.30 -12.14 -5.96
N TYR A 42 -0.76 -11.40 -5.61
CA TYR A 42 -1.42 -11.61 -4.33
C TYR A 42 -2.28 -12.88 -4.33
N ALA A 43 -3.10 -13.11 -5.35
CA ALA A 43 -3.85 -14.36 -5.47
C ALA A 43 -2.92 -15.58 -5.53
N GLY A 44 -1.79 -15.48 -6.25
CA GLY A 44 -0.75 -16.51 -6.31
C GLY A 44 -0.10 -16.79 -4.96
N SER A 45 0.14 -15.77 -4.13
CA SER A 45 0.64 -16.00 -2.77
C SER A 45 -0.36 -16.77 -1.90
N GLN A 46 -1.65 -16.48 -2.01
CA GLN A 46 -2.71 -17.24 -1.34
C GLN A 46 -2.82 -18.67 -1.89
N TYR A 47 -2.69 -18.85 -3.20
CA TYR A 47 -2.62 -20.19 -3.83
C TYR A 47 -1.51 -21.05 -3.23
N LEU A 48 -0.32 -20.49 -3.04
CA LEU A 48 0.79 -21.23 -2.40
C LEU A 48 0.47 -21.61 -0.96
N LEU A 49 -0.25 -20.76 -0.21
CA LEU A 49 -0.72 -21.10 1.14
C LEU A 49 -1.76 -22.22 1.11
N PHE A 50 -2.71 -22.20 0.18
CA PHE A 50 -3.67 -23.30 0.03
C PHE A 50 -2.99 -24.61 -0.36
N LYS A 51 -1.98 -24.58 -1.24
CA LYS A 51 -1.16 -25.75 -1.53
C LYS A 51 -0.44 -26.27 -0.28
N LEU A 52 0.10 -25.38 0.54
CA LEU A 52 0.71 -25.76 1.83
C LEU A 52 -0.32 -26.38 2.78
N PHE A 53 -1.55 -25.85 2.85
CA PHE A 53 -2.64 -26.42 3.65
C PHE A 53 -3.01 -27.84 3.22
N GLN A 54 -3.01 -28.13 1.92
CA GLN A 54 -3.22 -29.48 1.41
C GLN A 54 -2.14 -30.47 1.86
N LEU A 55 -0.93 -30.00 2.17
CA LEU A 55 0.17 -30.85 2.64
C LEU A 55 0.22 -30.98 4.16
N THR A 56 -0.12 -29.93 4.92
CA THR A 56 0.12 -29.84 6.36
C THR A 56 -1.16 -29.72 7.20
N GLY A 57 -2.25 -29.53 6.56
CA GLY A 57 -3.64 -29.53 7.01
C GLY A 57 -4.16 -28.53 7.95
N PRO A 58 -4.73 -27.35 7.72
CA PRO A 58 -6.14 -27.19 8.05
C PRO A 58 -7.03 -27.73 6.92
N ASN A 59 -7.86 -28.74 7.23
CA ASN A 59 -8.62 -29.45 6.20
C ASN A 59 -10.04 -28.90 5.98
N THR A 60 -10.53 -28.03 6.88
CA THR A 60 -11.84 -27.41 6.72
C THR A 60 -11.71 -25.97 6.19
N PRO A 61 -12.66 -25.48 5.38
CA PRO A 61 -12.66 -24.08 4.93
C PRO A 61 -12.61 -23.06 6.08
N SER A 62 -13.22 -23.39 7.23
CA SER A 62 -13.19 -22.54 8.42
C SER A 62 -11.80 -22.43 9.03
N ASP A 63 -11.07 -23.55 9.14
CA ASP A 63 -9.71 -23.56 9.67
C ASP A 63 -8.75 -22.84 8.73
N GLN A 64 -8.89 -23.06 7.42
CA GLN A 64 -8.12 -22.36 6.40
C GLN A 64 -8.34 -20.86 6.47
N ALA A 65 -9.60 -20.41 6.57
CA ALA A 65 -9.95 -19.00 6.71
C ALA A 65 -9.37 -18.40 8.02
N LEU A 66 -9.38 -19.14 9.13
CA LEU A 66 -8.79 -18.71 10.39
C LEU A 66 -7.29 -18.52 10.25
N VAL A 67 -6.58 -19.50 9.69
CA VAL A 67 -5.13 -19.41 9.50
C VAL A 67 -4.75 -18.26 8.58
N LEU A 68 -5.46 -18.08 7.46
CA LEU A 68 -5.24 -16.94 6.55
C LEU A 68 -5.43 -15.60 7.26
N ARG A 69 -6.47 -15.45 8.07
CA ARG A 69 -6.71 -14.22 8.86
C ARG A 69 -5.61 -13.98 9.87
N LEU A 70 -5.14 -15.02 10.56
CA LEU A 70 -4.03 -14.91 11.53
C LEU A 70 -2.74 -14.49 10.83
N LEU A 71 -2.38 -15.14 9.72
CA LEU A 71 -1.18 -14.79 8.94
C LEU A 71 -1.26 -13.35 8.42
N HIS A 72 -2.40 -12.94 7.90
CA HIS A 72 -2.59 -11.57 7.42
C HIS A 72 -2.56 -10.55 8.56
N GLY A 73 -3.13 -10.89 9.73
CA GLY A 73 -3.04 -10.09 10.94
C GLY A 73 -1.60 -9.91 11.42
N ILE A 74 -0.83 -11.00 11.49
CA ILE A 74 0.61 -10.97 11.86
C ILE A 74 1.40 -10.11 10.85
N TYR A 75 1.18 -10.30 9.56
CA TYR A 75 1.79 -9.48 8.53
C TYR A 75 1.44 -7.99 8.69
N SER A 76 0.19 -7.67 9.00
CA SER A 76 -0.27 -6.30 9.21
C SER A 76 0.31 -5.64 10.46
N LEU A 77 0.74 -6.40 11.49
CA LEU A 77 1.45 -5.84 12.65
C LEU A 77 2.75 -5.14 12.25
N THR A 78 3.34 -5.51 11.12
CA THR A 78 4.53 -4.81 10.60
C THR A 78 4.26 -3.34 10.29
N ILE A 79 3.01 -2.94 10.03
CA ILE A 79 2.60 -1.54 9.84
C ILE A 79 2.89 -0.73 11.12
N VAL A 80 2.60 -1.30 12.29
CA VAL A 80 2.84 -0.65 13.59
C VAL A 80 4.35 -0.46 13.81
N VAL A 81 5.14 -1.50 13.54
CA VAL A 81 6.60 -1.45 13.67
C VAL A 81 7.20 -0.42 12.70
N LEU A 82 6.80 -0.46 11.43
CA LEU A 82 7.28 0.47 10.41
C LEU A 82 6.82 1.90 10.67
N GLY A 83 5.60 2.08 11.20
CA GLY A 83 5.11 3.38 11.66
C GLY A 83 5.94 3.94 12.81
N TYR A 84 6.29 3.12 13.80
CA TYR A 84 7.22 3.49 14.87
C TYR A 84 8.59 3.91 14.30
N LEU A 85 9.17 3.10 13.41
CA LEU A 85 10.48 3.37 12.81
C LEU A 85 10.47 4.64 11.96
N LEU A 86 9.41 4.86 11.19
CA LEU A 86 9.21 6.07 10.39
C LEU A 86 9.12 7.30 11.30
N ALA A 87 8.29 7.26 12.35
CA ALA A 87 8.13 8.34 13.32
C ALA A 87 9.44 8.63 14.05
N ARG A 88 10.17 7.59 14.45
CA ARG A 88 11.47 7.69 15.12
C ARG A 88 12.53 8.35 14.23
N SER A 89 12.49 8.07 12.93
CA SER A 89 13.41 8.69 11.96
C SER A 89 13.07 10.16 11.66
N LEU A 90 11.77 10.51 11.66
CA LEU A 90 11.31 11.89 11.43
C LEU A 90 11.53 12.81 12.64
N ALA A 91 11.50 12.24 13.86
CA ALA A 91 11.68 12.96 15.12
C ALA A 91 12.63 12.20 16.06
N PRO A 92 13.96 12.14 15.75
CA PRO A 92 14.92 11.32 16.50
C PRO A 92 15.06 11.73 17.96
N ASP A 93 14.90 13.01 18.26
CA ASP A 93 15.03 13.55 19.63
C ASP A 93 13.78 13.31 20.50
N ARG A 94 12.73 12.65 19.94
CA ARG A 94 11.42 12.49 20.56
C ARG A 94 10.93 11.04 20.56
N PRO A 95 11.59 10.12 21.29
CA PRO A 95 11.26 8.69 21.25
C PRO A 95 9.83 8.39 21.73
N LYS A 96 9.29 9.20 22.66
CA LYS A 96 7.91 9.05 23.15
C LYS A 96 6.89 9.27 22.04
N ASN A 97 7.15 10.18 21.11
CA ASN A 97 6.23 10.44 20.00
C ASN A 97 6.15 9.23 19.05
N ALA A 98 7.26 8.54 18.82
CA ALA A 98 7.26 7.31 18.03
C ALA A 98 6.44 6.19 18.70
N ALA A 99 6.55 6.04 20.02
CA ALA A 99 5.73 5.10 20.78
C ALA A 99 4.24 5.47 20.70
N SER A 100 3.89 6.75 20.82
CA SER A 100 2.50 7.23 20.68
C SER A 100 1.95 6.91 19.28
N VAL A 101 2.72 7.12 18.22
CA VAL A 101 2.33 6.73 16.85
C VAL A 101 2.06 5.23 16.75
N ALA A 102 2.94 4.40 17.31
CA ALA A 102 2.75 2.94 17.31
C ALA A 102 1.44 2.56 18.04
N TRP A 103 1.14 3.18 19.18
CA TRP A 103 -0.12 2.97 19.90
C TRP A 103 -1.34 3.42 19.09
N ILE A 104 -1.28 4.57 18.42
CA ILE A 104 -2.36 5.02 17.53
C ILE A 104 -2.61 4.01 16.42
N LEU A 105 -1.55 3.53 15.74
CA LEU A 105 -1.66 2.54 14.68
C LEU A 105 -2.17 1.18 15.20
N ALA A 106 -1.78 0.76 16.40
CA ALA A 106 -2.22 -0.50 16.98
C ALA A 106 -3.66 -0.45 17.49
N ALA A 107 -4.08 0.68 18.07
CA ALA A 107 -5.34 0.81 18.79
C ALA A 107 -6.46 1.50 18.00
N SER A 108 -6.17 2.07 16.80
CA SER A 108 -7.22 2.64 15.94
C SER A 108 -8.18 1.53 15.50
N GLY A 109 -9.46 1.62 15.91
CA GLY A 109 -10.41 0.50 15.82
C GLY A 109 -10.63 -0.10 14.43
N PHE A 110 -10.37 0.66 13.36
CA PHE A 110 -10.49 0.15 12.00
C PHE A 110 -9.31 -0.74 11.55
N TRP A 111 -8.09 -0.54 12.12
CA TRP A 111 -6.91 -1.34 11.74
C TRP A 111 -7.04 -2.82 12.11
N PRO A 112 -7.37 -3.19 13.35
CA PRO A 112 -7.58 -4.60 13.71
C PRO A 112 -8.63 -5.28 12.84
N LEU A 113 -9.72 -4.55 12.49
CA LEU A 113 -10.76 -5.07 11.61
C LEU A 113 -10.21 -5.33 10.19
N LEU A 114 -9.53 -4.35 9.59
CA LEU A 114 -9.00 -4.48 8.22
C LEU A 114 -7.82 -5.46 8.15
N SER A 115 -7.02 -5.57 9.23
CA SER A 115 -5.82 -6.41 9.31
C SER A 115 -6.09 -7.90 9.13
N VAL A 116 -7.30 -8.36 9.42
CA VAL A 116 -7.68 -9.78 9.29
C VAL A 116 -8.42 -10.07 7.98
N HIS A 117 -8.61 -9.05 7.13
CA HIS A 117 -9.23 -9.22 5.82
C HIS A 117 -8.15 -9.22 4.72
N GLN A 118 -8.26 -10.15 3.78
CA GLN A 118 -7.32 -10.29 2.66
C GLN A 118 -7.54 -9.19 1.61
N LEU A 119 -7.35 -7.94 2.04
CA LEU A 119 -7.44 -6.77 1.16
C LEU A 119 -6.10 -6.51 0.48
N VAL A 120 -6.13 -6.32 -0.82
CA VAL A 120 -4.94 -5.92 -1.60
C VAL A 120 -4.35 -4.61 -1.05
N GLU A 121 -5.21 -3.68 -0.64
CA GLU A 121 -4.82 -2.43 -0.01
C GLU A 121 -4.02 -2.65 1.29
N MET A 122 -4.44 -3.58 2.11
CA MET A 122 -3.72 -3.92 3.35
C MET A 122 -2.38 -4.60 3.06
N THR A 123 -2.34 -5.44 2.03
CA THR A 123 -1.13 -6.19 1.66
C THR A 123 -0.03 -5.27 1.11
N CYS A 124 -0.37 -4.19 0.41
CA CYS A 124 0.62 -3.26 -0.12
C CYS A 124 1.18 -2.25 0.91
N ILE A 125 0.53 -2.08 2.08
CA ILE A 125 0.94 -1.10 3.09
C ILE A 125 2.31 -1.42 3.72
N PRO A 126 2.61 -2.63 4.21
CA PRO A 126 3.91 -2.91 4.81
C PRO A 126 5.10 -2.60 3.89
N PRO A 127 5.17 -3.08 2.63
CA PRO A 127 6.27 -2.74 1.75
C PRO A 127 6.32 -1.23 1.44
N LEU A 128 5.16 -0.56 1.29
CA LEU A 128 5.12 0.88 1.11
C LEU A 128 5.72 1.62 2.32
N MET A 129 5.30 1.29 3.53
CA MET A 129 5.82 1.88 4.76
C MET A 129 7.32 1.61 4.95
N MET A 130 7.80 0.43 4.56
CA MET A 130 9.23 0.13 4.53
C MET A 130 9.98 1.05 3.56
N GLY A 131 9.43 1.27 2.38
CA GLY A 131 10.00 2.19 1.39
C GLY A 131 10.06 3.63 1.91
N LEU A 132 8.96 4.11 2.48
CA LEU A 132 8.90 5.47 3.07
C LEU A 132 9.84 5.63 4.26
N TRP A 133 9.95 4.62 5.13
CA TRP A 133 10.92 4.62 6.23
C TRP A 133 12.35 4.69 5.73
N ALA A 134 12.70 3.89 4.72
CA ALA A 134 14.04 3.91 4.13
C ALA A 134 14.42 5.29 3.59
N LEU A 135 13.48 6.03 3.00
CA LEU A 135 13.69 7.38 2.48
C LEU A 135 14.03 8.43 3.55
N VAL A 136 13.70 8.18 4.82
CA VAL A 136 13.88 9.16 5.91
C VAL A 136 14.98 8.77 6.91
N ARG A 137 15.66 7.65 6.70
CA ARG A 137 16.72 7.18 7.61
C ARG A 137 17.96 8.08 7.64
N SER A 138 18.20 8.80 6.57
CA SER A 138 19.38 9.66 6.43
C SER A 138 19.11 10.84 5.49
N GLU A 139 19.78 11.96 5.73
CA GLU A 139 19.67 13.13 4.86
C GLU A 139 20.18 12.84 3.44
N ARG A 140 21.35 12.23 3.34
CA ARG A 140 21.88 11.67 2.10
C ARG A 140 21.60 10.18 2.09
N LEU A 141 20.79 9.73 1.15
CA LEU A 141 20.40 8.33 1.04
C LEU A 141 21.63 7.46 0.73
N ARG A 142 21.88 6.49 1.62
CA ARG A 142 22.90 5.45 1.41
C ARG A 142 22.35 4.41 0.44
N TRP A 143 23.23 3.62 -0.18
CA TRP A 143 22.82 2.61 -1.14
C TRP A 143 21.79 1.60 -0.57
N GLN A 144 21.93 1.24 0.71
CA GLN A 144 20.97 0.37 1.39
C GLN A 144 19.59 1.01 1.52
N ASP A 145 19.54 2.32 1.82
CA ASP A 145 18.29 3.07 1.94
C ASP A 145 17.61 3.21 0.55
N VAL A 146 18.44 3.41 -0.48
CA VAL A 146 17.99 3.45 -1.89
C VAL A 146 17.36 2.13 -2.33
N LEU A 147 18.04 1.00 -2.04
CA LEU A 147 17.53 -0.34 -2.37
C LEU A 147 16.23 -0.63 -1.61
N LEU A 148 16.20 -0.43 -0.30
CA LEU A 148 15.01 -0.68 0.52
C LEU A 148 13.84 0.21 0.08
N ALA A 149 14.09 1.48 -0.26
CA ALA A 149 13.06 2.39 -0.76
C ALA A 149 12.49 1.90 -2.09
N GLY A 150 13.36 1.53 -3.03
CA GLY A 150 12.96 1.02 -4.32
C GLY A 150 12.22 -0.32 -4.23
N ILE A 151 12.74 -1.27 -3.46
CA ILE A 151 12.08 -2.57 -3.23
C ILE A 151 10.69 -2.36 -2.60
N GLY A 152 10.59 -1.52 -1.57
CA GLY A 152 9.32 -1.27 -0.89
C GLY A 152 8.28 -0.63 -1.81
N ILE A 153 8.65 0.43 -2.55
CA ILE A 153 7.76 1.11 -3.49
C ILE A 153 7.41 0.20 -4.68
N GLY A 154 8.39 -0.52 -5.22
CA GLY A 154 8.18 -1.45 -6.34
C GLY A 154 7.25 -2.60 -5.98
N MET A 155 7.43 -3.21 -4.81
CA MET A 155 6.58 -4.28 -4.30
C MET A 155 5.15 -3.77 -4.03
N ALA A 156 5.01 -2.61 -3.37
CA ALA A 156 3.70 -2.00 -3.14
C ALA A 156 2.99 -1.70 -4.47
N THR A 157 3.71 -1.18 -5.47
CA THR A 157 3.18 -0.92 -6.82
C THR A 157 2.80 -2.21 -7.54
N GLY A 158 3.62 -3.26 -7.39
CA GLY A 158 3.36 -4.57 -7.97
C GLY A 158 2.11 -5.23 -7.39
N LEU A 159 1.85 -5.07 -6.11
CA LEU A 159 0.63 -5.54 -5.46
C LEU A 159 -0.59 -4.67 -5.79
N ARG A 160 -0.40 -3.34 -5.81
CA ARG A 160 -1.44 -2.37 -6.13
C ARG A 160 -0.89 -1.24 -6.98
N TYR A 161 -1.24 -1.24 -8.25
CA TYR A 161 -0.67 -0.35 -9.28
C TYR A 161 -0.71 1.14 -8.92
N GLN A 162 -1.77 1.59 -8.23
CA GLN A 162 -1.90 2.98 -7.80
C GLN A 162 -0.80 3.44 -6.83
N CYS A 163 -0.14 2.52 -6.10
CA CYS A 163 0.98 2.89 -5.24
C CYS A 163 2.17 3.48 -6.03
N GLY A 164 2.25 3.22 -7.34
CA GLY A 164 3.23 3.82 -8.24
C GLY A 164 3.19 5.34 -8.28
N ILE A 165 2.02 5.95 -8.00
CA ILE A 165 1.85 7.40 -7.89
C ILE A 165 2.76 7.98 -6.81
N ILE A 166 2.96 7.26 -5.71
CA ILE A 166 3.86 7.65 -4.61
C ILE A 166 5.31 7.73 -5.12
N GLY A 167 5.72 6.74 -5.93
CA GLY A 167 7.03 6.74 -6.60
C GLY A 167 7.21 7.93 -7.55
N VAL A 168 6.19 8.22 -8.36
CA VAL A 168 6.19 9.37 -9.28
C VAL A 168 6.25 10.68 -8.51
N ALA A 169 5.45 10.83 -7.46
CA ALA A 169 5.43 12.03 -6.63
C ALA A 169 6.72 12.24 -5.80
N LEU A 170 7.54 11.21 -5.62
CA LEU A 170 8.88 11.31 -5.01
C LEU A 170 9.90 11.97 -5.93
N VAL A 171 9.73 11.88 -7.26
CA VAL A 171 10.68 12.41 -8.26
C VAL A 171 11.03 13.89 -8.01
N PRO A 172 10.08 14.83 -7.98
CA PRO A 172 10.38 16.25 -7.78
C PRO A 172 11.07 16.51 -6.44
N VAL A 173 10.82 15.70 -5.41
CA VAL A 173 11.46 15.86 -4.10
C VAL A 173 12.95 15.54 -4.17
N LEU A 174 13.32 14.40 -4.74
CA LEU A 174 14.73 14.00 -4.86
C LEU A 174 15.50 14.90 -5.85
N LEU A 175 14.83 15.40 -6.90
CA LEU A 175 15.39 16.39 -7.82
C LEU A 175 15.70 17.70 -7.09
N ALA A 176 14.75 18.26 -6.35
CA ALA A 176 14.93 19.47 -5.57
C ALA A 176 16.05 19.34 -4.52
N GLN A 177 16.21 18.13 -3.94
CA GLN A 177 17.28 17.80 -3.00
C GLN A 177 18.62 17.46 -3.68
N ARG A 178 18.71 17.52 -5.02
CA ARG A 178 19.89 17.18 -5.82
C ARG A 178 20.44 15.78 -5.56
N GLN A 179 19.56 14.82 -5.25
CA GLN A 179 19.91 13.42 -4.99
C GLN A 179 19.71 12.53 -6.23
N TRP A 180 20.33 12.90 -7.35
CA TRP A 180 20.17 12.24 -8.65
C TRP A 180 20.50 10.74 -8.63
N ARG A 181 21.60 10.38 -7.92
CA ARG A 181 22.01 8.97 -7.79
C ARG A 181 20.96 8.17 -7.02
N ALA A 182 20.41 8.74 -5.96
CA ALA A 182 19.35 8.12 -5.19
C ALA A 182 18.06 7.98 -6.02
N LEU A 183 17.69 9.01 -6.77
CA LEU A 183 16.54 8.97 -7.67
C LEU A 183 16.66 7.83 -8.69
N LEU A 184 17.78 7.73 -9.39
CA LEU A 184 18.04 6.66 -10.36
C LEU A 184 18.03 5.29 -9.68
N GLY A 185 18.71 5.15 -8.54
CA GLY A 185 18.79 3.89 -7.82
C GLY A 185 17.42 3.42 -7.28
N VAL A 186 16.64 4.33 -6.68
CA VAL A 186 15.27 4.02 -6.24
C VAL A 186 14.40 3.63 -7.45
N GLY A 187 14.50 4.36 -8.55
CA GLY A 187 13.75 4.08 -9.77
C GLY A 187 14.08 2.70 -10.34
N ILE A 188 15.37 2.38 -10.50
CA ILE A 188 15.82 1.06 -11.00
C ILE A 188 15.34 -0.05 -10.05
N ALA A 189 15.58 0.08 -8.75
CA ALA A 189 15.17 -0.93 -7.78
C ALA A 189 13.64 -1.11 -7.76
N ALA A 190 12.87 -0.01 -7.84
CA ALA A 190 11.41 -0.07 -7.88
C ALA A 190 10.89 -0.75 -9.15
N LEU A 191 11.42 -0.39 -10.32
CA LEU A 191 11.02 -0.99 -11.59
C LEU A 191 11.41 -2.47 -11.66
N SER A 192 12.61 -2.84 -11.18
CA SER A 192 13.04 -4.23 -11.13
C SER A 192 12.16 -5.06 -10.20
N THR A 193 11.85 -4.55 -9.01
CA THR A 193 10.96 -5.24 -8.06
C THR A 193 9.54 -5.34 -8.62
N PHE A 194 9.03 -4.26 -9.22
CA PHE A 194 7.74 -4.29 -9.90
C PHE A 194 7.69 -5.36 -10.99
N ALA A 195 8.70 -5.42 -11.86
CA ALA A 195 8.79 -6.42 -12.90
C ALA A 195 8.84 -7.86 -12.35
N LEU A 196 9.56 -8.08 -11.24
CA LEU A 196 9.58 -9.38 -10.56
C LEU A 196 8.20 -9.77 -10.01
N VAL A 197 7.46 -8.82 -9.43
CA VAL A 197 6.10 -9.08 -8.93
C VAL A 197 5.12 -9.37 -10.08
N GLN A 198 5.38 -8.84 -11.30
CA GLN A 198 4.59 -9.13 -12.49
C GLN A 198 5.09 -10.37 -13.28
N ALA A 199 6.18 -11.01 -12.85
CA ALA A 199 6.74 -12.17 -13.55
C ALA A 199 5.76 -13.35 -13.76
N PRO A 200 4.76 -13.60 -12.89
CA PRO A 200 3.73 -14.61 -13.14
C PRO A 200 3.02 -14.46 -14.50
N ASP A 201 2.88 -13.24 -15.01
CA ASP A 201 2.26 -13.00 -16.33
C ASP A 201 2.97 -13.75 -17.45
N ILE A 202 4.29 -13.84 -17.40
CA ILE A 202 5.09 -14.54 -18.43
C ILE A 202 4.74 -16.03 -18.45
N PHE A 203 4.53 -16.64 -17.29
CA PHE A 203 4.22 -18.07 -17.18
C PHE A 203 2.76 -18.38 -17.51
N ILE A 204 1.86 -17.46 -17.17
CA ILE A 204 0.40 -17.67 -17.33
C ILE A 204 -0.05 -17.22 -18.73
N TRP A 205 0.44 -16.09 -19.21
CA TRP A 205 -0.03 -15.47 -20.45
C TRP A 205 0.97 -15.58 -21.63
N GLY A 206 2.21 -16.03 -21.37
CA GLY A 206 3.27 -16.04 -22.37
C GLY A 206 3.89 -14.67 -22.66
N GLU A 207 3.37 -13.60 -22.06
CA GLU A 207 3.82 -12.22 -22.26
C GLU A 207 3.93 -11.47 -20.93
N PRO A 208 4.87 -10.51 -20.79
CA PRO A 208 4.98 -9.69 -19.57
C PRO A 208 3.89 -8.60 -19.50
N PHE A 209 3.49 -8.22 -18.29
CA PHE A 209 2.62 -7.09 -17.98
C PHE A 209 1.22 -7.15 -18.61
N VAL A 210 0.71 -8.33 -18.88
CA VAL A 210 -0.64 -8.53 -19.47
C VAL A 210 -1.71 -8.03 -18.50
N GLN A 211 -1.57 -8.33 -17.22
CA GLN A 211 -2.51 -7.86 -16.20
C GLN A 211 -2.47 -6.35 -15.98
N LEU A 212 -1.29 -5.73 -16.06
CA LEU A 212 -1.16 -4.27 -16.02
C LEU A 212 -1.89 -3.63 -17.21
N ARG A 213 -1.72 -4.17 -18.41
CA ARG A 213 -2.45 -3.71 -19.61
C ARG A 213 -3.95 -3.86 -19.42
N GLY A 214 -4.40 -5.03 -18.96
CA GLY A 214 -5.80 -5.29 -18.67
C GLY A 214 -6.37 -4.37 -17.59
N TYR A 215 -5.60 -4.05 -16.55
CA TYR A 215 -5.96 -3.09 -15.52
C TYR A 215 -6.14 -1.67 -16.09
N ILE A 216 -5.21 -1.21 -16.92
CA ILE A 216 -5.30 0.12 -17.58
C ILE A 216 -6.51 0.19 -18.49
N ASP A 217 -6.70 -0.81 -19.34
CA ASP A 217 -7.83 -0.90 -20.28
C ASP A 217 -9.17 -0.89 -19.53
N TYR A 218 -9.30 -1.74 -18.51
CA TYR A 218 -10.49 -1.81 -17.68
C TYR A 218 -10.83 -0.46 -17.02
N ASN A 219 -9.85 0.18 -16.39
CA ASN A 219 -10.08 1.45 -15.69
C ASN A 219 -10.32 2.62 -16.66
N SER A 220 -9.77 2.58 -17.87
CA SER A 220 -10.03 3.61 -18.88
C SER A 220 -11.44 3.50 -19.47
N THR A 221 -11.96 2.28 -19.62
CA THR A 221 -13.27 2.03 -20.26
C THR A 221 -14.43 1.98 -19.26
N HIS A 222 -14.19 1.51 -18.04
CA HIS A 222 -15.24 1.22 -17.05
C HIS A 222 -15.25 2.16 -15.83
N ALA A 223 -14.39 3.18 -15.79
CA ALA A 223 -14.34 4.12 -14.65
C ALA A 223 -15.69 4.79 -14.37
N GLY A 224 -16.51 4.99 -15.40
CA GLY A 224 -17.84 5.60 -15.29
C GLY A 224 -18.91 4.70 -14.67
N ASN A 225 -18.68 3.40 -14.55
CA ASN A 225 -19.63 2.40 -14.03
C ASN A 225 -19.61 2.32 -12.48
N TYR A 226 -18.65 2.98 -11.84
CA TYR A 226 -18.48 2.98 -10.39
C TYR A 226 -19.07 4.22 -9.74
N PRO A 227 -19.29 4.20 -8.40
CA PRO A 227 -19.76 5.36 -7.68
C PRO A 227 -18.87 6.58 -7.95
N LYS A 228 -19.48 7.63 -8.46
CA LYS A 228 -18.81 8.91 -8.69
C LYS A 228 -18.91 9.75 -7.41
N GLY A 229 -17.86 10.48 -7.09
CA GLY A 229 -17.85 11.33 -5.91
C GLY A 229 -17.13 12.65 -6.14
N HIS A 230 -17.35 13.56 -5.22
CA HIS A 230 -16.71 14.88 -5.25
C HIS A 230 -15.21 14.78 -4.92
N TRP A 231 -14.41 15.72 -5.38
CA TRP A 231 -12.98 15.77 -5.13
C TRP A 231 -12.61 15.80 -3.62
N TYR A 232 -13.47 16.37 -2.77
CA TYR A 232 -13.28 16.46 -1.32
C TYR A 232 -13.73 15.21 -0.54
N GLN A 233 -14.30 14.21 -1.19
CA GLN A 233 -14.85 13.03 -0.52
C GLN A 233 -13.82 12.32 0.34
N TYR A 234 -12.59 12.17 -0.14
CA TYR A 234 -11.54 11.54 0.65
C TYR A 234 -11.10 12.35 1.86
N LEU A 235 -11.22 13.67 1.81
CA LEU A 235 -11.02 14.51 3.00
C LEU A 235 -12.08 14.18 4.07
N LEU A 236 -13.33 14.06 3.68
CA LEU A 236 -14.42 13.67 4.60
C LEU A 236 -14.23 12.23 5.12
N THR A 237 -13.81 11.31 4.24
CA THR A 237 -13.49 9.93 4.64
C THR A 237 -12.36 9.90 5.69
N LEU A 238 -11.29 10.65 5.49
CA LEU A 238 -10.19 10.75 6.46
C LEU A 238 -10.63 11.38 7.78
N LEU A 239 -11.45 12.42 7.72
CA LEU A 239 -12.03 13.05 8.91
C LEU A 239 -12.87 12.07 9.72
N GLY A 240 -13.71 11.27 9.05
CA GLY A 240 -14.55 10.25 9.69
C GLY A 240 -13.73 9.08 10.24
N LEU A 241 -12.78 8.56 9.44
CA LEU A 241 -11.98 7.38 9.79
C LEU A 241 -11.10 7.60 11.02
N MET A 242 -10.52 8.79 11.15
CA MET A 242 -9.63 9.14 12.27
C MET A 242 -10.34 9.79 13.46
N ILE A 243 -11.66 9.97 13.37
CA ILE A 243 -12.57 10.49 14.40
C ILE A 243 -12.20 11.91 14.90
N PRO A 244 -13.08 12.93 14.75
CA PRO A 244 -12.86 14.24 15.33
C PRO A 244 -12.82 14.21 16.89
N PRO A 245 -11.98 15.01 17.56
CA PRO A 245 -11.10 16.04 16.99
C PRO A 245 -9.73 15.54 16.49
N ALA A 246 -9.37 14.26 16.75
CA ALA A 246 -8.05 13.74 16.41
C ALA A 246 -7.77 13.82 14.88
N SER A 247 -8.79 13.60 14.04
CA SER A 247 -8.65 13.74 12.59
C SER A 247 -8.24 15.15 12.16
N PHE A 248 -8.80 16.19 12.77
CA PHE A 248 -8.38 17.59 12.48
C PHE A 248 -6.93 17.82 12.91
N MET A 249 -6.53 17.32 14.08
CA MET A 249 -5.15 17.42 14.57
C MET A 249 -4.16 16.73 13.63
N LEU A 250 -4.47 15.53 13.17
CA LEU A 250 -3.62 14.76 12.26
C LEU A 250 -3.52 15.41 10.88
N ILE A 251 -4.63 15.87 10.31
CA ILE A 251 -4.62 16.56 9.01
C ILE A 251 -3.87 17.89 9.12
N TRP A 252 -4.16 18.69 10.16
CA TRP A 252 -3.45 19.93 10.40
C TRP A 252 -1.95 19.72 10.56
N GLY A 253 -1.55 18.74 11.40
CA GLY A 253 -0.14 18.40 11.63
C GLY A 253 0.58 17.97 10.37
N ALA A 254 -0.05 17.23 9.46
CA ALA A 254 0.56 16.82 8.21
C ALA A 254 1.01 18.01 7.33
N PHE A 255 0.27 19.13 7.37
CA PHE A 255 0.57 20.35 6.62
C PHE A 255 1.40 21.35 7.40
N HIS A 256 1.29 21.38 8.75
CA HIS A 256 1.98 22.36 9.60
C HIS A 256 3.30 21.81 10.11
N ARG A 257 4.26 21.87 9.23
CA ARG A 257 5.65 21.63 9.57
C ARG A 257 6.18 22.74 10.49
N GLY A 258 6.80 22.37 11.59
CA GLY A 258 7.66 23.30 12.31
C GLY A 258 8.83 23.81 11.44
N ARG A 259 9.30 25.06 11.68
CA ARG A 259 10.42 25.68 10.92
C ARG A 259 11.71 24.85 10.90
N SER A 260 11.86 23.86 11.78
CA SER A 260 13.02 22.96 11.89
C SER A 260 12.84 21.60 11.24
N ALA A 261 11.76 21.34 10.51
CA ALA A 261 11.62 20.06 9.83
C ALA A 261 12.67 19.92 8.73
N SER A 262 13.45 18.85 8.80
CA SER A 262 14.51 18.56 7.85
C SER A 262 13.98 18.31 6.43
N ALA A 263 14.85 18.37 5.43
CA ALA A 263 14.50 18.09 4.04
C ALA A 263 13.88 16.67 3.86
N ILE A 264 14.18 15.74 4.77
CA ILE A 264 13.64 14.36 4.73
C ILE A 264 12.11 14.30 4.91
N TRP A 265 11.51 15.27 5.63
CA TRP A 265 10.06 15.37 5.82
C TRP A 265 9.31 15.33 4.49
N TRP A 266 9.79 16.07 3.52
CA TRP A 266 9.14 16.18 2.21
C TRP A 266 9.17 14.89 1.40
N ARG A 267 10.07 13.94 1.73
CA ARG A 267 10.11 12.61 1.10
C ARG A 267 8.94 11.72 1.49
N VAL A 268 8.14 12.12 2.47
CA VAL A 268 6.90 11.44 2.86
C VAL A 268 5.69 12.29 2.53
N VAL A 269 5.71 13.57 2.90
CA VAL A 269 4.55 14.47 2.74
C VAL A 269 4.16 14.63 1.28
N ILE A 270 5.13 14.91 0.38
CA ILE A 270 4.83 15.12 -1.04
C ILE A 270 4.31 13.84 -1.72
N PRO A 271 4.94 12.66 -1.56
CA PRO A 271 4.41 11.42 -2.13
C PRO A 271 3.02 11.05 -1.62
N ILE A 272 2.78 11.14 -0.31
CA ILE A 272 1.46 10.84 0.28
C ILE A 272 0.43 11.88 -0.15
N GLY A 273 0.78 13.17 -0.16
CA GLY A 273 -0.09 14.25 -0.66
C GLY A 273 -0.43 14.07 -2.14
N GLY A 274 0.57 13.75 -2.98
CA GLY A 274 0.37 13.46 -4.40
C GLY A 274 -0.56 12.28 -4.65
N PHE A 275 -0.41 11.21 -3.87
CA PHE A 275 -1.31 10.05 -3.90
C PHE A 275 -2.75 10.44 -3.55
N LEU A 276 -2.96 11.20 -2.49
CA LEU A 276 -4.29 11.65 -2.07
C LEU A 276 -4.90 12.62 -3.10
N LEU A 277 -4.13 13.54 -3.65
CA LEU A 277 -4.57 14.47 -4.70
C LEU A 277 -4.98 13.75 -5.97
N PHE A 278 -4.20 12.77 -6.42
CA PHE A 278 -4.57 11.95 -7.58
C PHE A 278 -5.91 11.25 -7.38
N HIS A 279 -6.09 10.57 -6.24
CA HIS A 279 -7.35 9.88 -5.95
C HIS A 279 -8.51 10.87 -5.77
N SER A 280 -8.24 12.06 -5.24
CA SER A 280 -9.24 13.13 -5.14
C SER A 280 -9.67 13.67 -6.49
N ALA A 281 -8.78 13.72 -7.48
CA ALA A 281 -9.08 14.12 -8.84
C ALA A 281 -9.75 13.01 -9.66
N TYR A 282 -9.48 11.74 -9.36
CA TYR A 282 -10.04 10.61 -10.11
C TYR A 282 -11.53 10.43 -9.82
N ILE A 283 -12.32 10.09 -10.85
CA ILE A 283 -13.79 10.08 -10.79
C ILE A 283 -14.36 8.96 -9.91
N ASN A 284 -13.75 7.76 -9.97
CA ASN A 284 -14.17 6.59 -9.17
C ASN A 284 -13.72 6.78 -7.71
N LYS A 285 -14.68 6.76 -6.79
CA LYS A 285 -14.45 6.97 -5.35
C LYS A 285 -14.81 5.72 -4.57
N GLN A 286 -13.80 4.98 -4.15
CA GLN A 286 -13.94 3.90 -3.18
C GLN A 286 -13.06 4.21 -1.97
N GLU A 287 -13.63 4.09 -0.77
CA GLU A 287 -12.97 4.47 0.50
C GLU A 287 -11.64 3.73 0.71
N ARG A 288 -11.58 2.47 0.28
CA ARG A 288 -10.38 1.63 0.37
C ARG A 288 -9.19 2.14 -0.45
N PHE A 289 -9.42 2.95 -1.49
CA PHE A 289 -8.32 3.40 -2.36
C PHE A 289 -7.28 4.25 -1.65
N ILE A 290 -7.66 4.96 -0.58
CA ILE A 290 -6.74 5.80 0.19
C ILE A 290 -6.09 5.07 1.39
N LEU A 291 -6.51 3.83 1.69
CA LEU A 291 -5.96 3.07 2.82
C LEU A 291 -4.42 2.98 2.81
N PRO A 292 -3.74 2.80 1.65
CA PRO A 292 -2.28 2.75 1.63
C PRO A 292 -1.58 4.01 2.18
N ALA A 293 -2.22 5.17 2.08
CA ALA A 293 -1.66 6.43 2.56
C ALA A 293 -1.93 6.69 4.06
N VAL A 294 -2.94 6.05 4.64
CA VAL A 294 -3.44 6.37 6.00
C VAL A 294 -2.38 6.16 7.08
N PRO A 295 -1.59 5.07 7.14
CA PRO A 295 -0.57 4.92 8.19
C PRO A 295 0.50 6.01 8.12
N ALA A 296 0.98 6.33 6.93
CA ALA A 296 1.96 7.41 6.74
C ALA A 296 1.36 8.77 7.12
N LEU A 297 0.09 9.01 6.79
CA LEU A 297 -0.62 10.24 7.18
C LEU A 297 -0.77 10.36 8.70
N ILE A 298 -1.05 9.27 9.42
CA ILE A 298 -1.07 9.25 10.89
C ILE A 298 0.32 9.63 11.44
N VAL A 299 1.39 9.03 10.89
CA VAL A 299 2.76 9.33 11.33
C VAL A 299 3.09 10.81 11.15
N ILE A 300 2.97 11.33 9.92
CA ILE A 300 3.32 12.73 9.63
C ILE A 300 2.37 13.69 10.35
N GLY A 301 1.09 13.35 10.45
CA GLY A 301 0.09 14.15 11.15
C GLY A 301 0.42 14.31 12.63
N PHE A 302 0.67 13.20 13.31
CA PHE A 302 1.00 13.23 14.75
C PHE A 302 2.32 13.96 15.03
N ILE A 303 3.38 13.62 14.30
CA ILE A 303 4.70 14.27 14.48
C ILE A 303 4.62 15.77 14.17
N GLY A 304 3.96 16.15 13.08
CA GLY A 304 3.79 17.56 12.71
C GLY A 304 2.96 18.34 13.73
N TRP A 305 1.89 17.74 14.28
CA TRP A 305 1.10 18.34 15.36
C TRP A 305 1.95 18.60 16.60
N GLN A 306 2.70 17.60 17.07
CA GLN A 306 3.60 17.75 18.23
C GLN A 306 4.65 18.84 18.00
N MET A 307 5.22 18.90 16.80
CA MET A 307 6.18 19.94 16.45
C MET A 307 5.54 21.34 16.39
N TRP A 308 4.27 21.45 16.09
CA TRP A 308 3.53 22.71 16.05
C TRP A 308 3.17 23.19 17.47
N THR A 309 2.62 22.33 18.31
CA THR A 309 2.16 22.69 19.67
C THR A 309 3.28 23.09 20.62
N GLU A 310 4.51 22.59 20.45
CA GLU A 310 5.65 22.97 21.29
C GLU A 310 6.26 24.34 20.93
N ARG A 311 5.73 25.01 19.94
CA ARG A 311 6.19 26.33 19.50
C ARG A 311 5.21 27.46 19.76
N SER A 312 3.96 27.09 20.03
CA SER A 312 2.91 27.99 20.51
C SER A 312 2.98 28.12 22.03
#